data_56ba123d00cc2c8cfe52ed9f5d717a97
#
_entry.id   56ba123d00cc2c8cfe52ed9f5d717a97
#
_cell.length_a   1.000
_cell.length_b   1.000
_cell.length_c   1.000
_cell.angle_alpha   90.00
_cell.angle_beta   90.00
_cell.angle_gamma   90.00
#
_symmetry.space_group_name_H-M   'P 1'
#
loop_
_entity.id
_entity.type
_entity.pdbx_description
1 polymer ?
#
loop_
_entity_poly.entity_id
_entity_poly.type
_entity_poly.pdbx_seq_one_letter_code
_entity_poly.pdbx_strand_id
1 'polypeptide(L)'
;MKQYDVIIIGFGKGGKTLAAELAKRKLDVAVVERSEKMYGGTCINIGCIPTKTLVHAAKHADKDASWEVKKAYYRQSIARKEEVVSFLRQKNYHNLADNPHITVYTGIGSFAGPDVVEVGMVEGTLQLQAPRIFINTGAETVIPPIEGIQGNPRVYTSTSIMELTELPAQLVIVGGGYIGLEFASMYASFGSQVTVLEGSSELISREDRDIADSVREVLEQKGIVFRLNARVQSVKDSDVIYRDAVTGEEHQLHADAILLATGRR
;
A
#
# COMPACT_ATOMS: atom_id res chain seq x y z
N MET A 1 2.44 -9.71 -34.31
CA MET A 1 3.55 -9.38 -33.37
C MET A 1 4.01 -7.97 -33.67
N LYS A 2 4.14 -7.09 -32.65
CA LYS A 2 4.64 -5.72 -32.81
C LYS A 2 6.08 -5.63 -32.31
N GLN A 3 6.91 -4.82 -32.99
CA GLN A 3 8.33 -4.65 -32.69
C GLN A 3 8.58 -3.36 -31.94
N TYR A 4 9.47 -3.40 -30.96
CA TYR A 4 9.93 -2.28 -30.14
C TYR A 4 11.44 -2.37 -29.90
N ASP A 5 12.08 -1.27 -29.57
CA ASP A 5 13.47 -1.28 -29.08
C ASP A 5 13.56 -1.80 -27.66
N VAL A 6 12.50 -1.51 -26.86
CA VAL A 6 12.42 -1.88 -25.44
C VAL A 6 10.98 -2.19 -25.02
N ILE A 7 10.81 -3.24 -24.20
CA ILE A 7 9.58 -3.52 -23.48
C ILE A 7 9.82 -3.33 -21.99
N ILE A 8 8.89 -2.66 -21.30
CA ILE A 8 8.92 -2.48 -19.84
C ILE A 8 7.64 -3.07 -19.26
N ILE A 9 7.76 -4.07 -18.39
CA ILE A 9 6.62 -4.68 -17.69
C ILE A 9 6.46 -4.00 -16.34
N GLY A 10 5.43 -3.17 -16.20
CA GLY A 10 5.08 -2.37 -15.03
C GLY A 10 5.29 -0.87 -15.21
N PHE A 11 4.22 -0.11 -14.99
CA PHE A 11 4.16 1.36 -15.10
C PHE A 11 4.59 2.06 -13.80
N GLY A 12 5.37 1.38 -12.94
CA GLY A 12 5.85 1.94 -11.69
C GLY A 12 6.91 3.04 -11.87
N LYS A 13 7.42 3.58 -10.75
CA LYS A 13 8.37 4.72 -10.75
C LYS A 13 9.60 4.45 -11.62
N GLY A 14 10.18 3.25 -11.53
CA GLY A 14 11.35 2.87 -12.34
C GLY A 14 10.98 2.79 -13.83
N GLY A 15 9.93 2.02 -14.17
CA GLY A 15 9.50 1.78 -15.54
C GLY A 15 9.14 3.07 -16.28
N LYS A 16 8.28 3.91 -15.70
CA LYS A 16 7.88 5.18 -16.34
C LYS A 16 9.04 6.17 -16.51
N THR A 17 9.97 6.20 -15.57
CA THR A 17 11.15 7.08 -15.67
C THR A 17 12.09 6.60 -16.77
N LEU A 18 12.31 5.28 -16.84
CA LEU A 18 13.11 4.67 -17.91
C LEU A 18 12.46 4.87 -19.28
N ALA A 19 11.15 4.63 -19.40
CA ALA A 19 10.42 4.82 -20.67
C ALA A 19 10.57 6.26 -21.19
N ALA A 20 10.37 7.26 -20.33
CA ALA A 20 10.51 8.66 -20.69
C ALA A 20 11.94 9.01 -21.15
N GLU A 21 12.96 8.45 -20.48
CA GLU A 21 14.36 8.70 -20.84
C GLU A 21 14.76 8.03 -22.17
N LEU A 22 14.29 6.82 -22.42
CA LEU A 22 14.54 6.10 -23.67
C LEU A 22 13.84 6.79 -24.86
N ALA A 23 12.62 7.26 -24.66
CA ALA A 23 11.87 8.01 -25.67
C ALA A 23 12.56 9.32 -26.09
N LYS A 24 13.24 10.02 -25.17
CA LYS A 24 14.08 11.19 -25.52
C LYS A 24 15.22 10.82 -26.47
N ARG A 25 15.68 9.57 -26.44
CA ARG A 25 16.68 9.02 -27.36
C ARG A 25 16.08 8.47 -28.65
N LYS A 26 14.77 8.72 -28.87
CA LYS A 26 14.01 8.26 -30.04
C LYS A 26 13.95 6.73 -30.17
N LEU A 27 13.98 6.02 -29.05
CA LEU A 27 13.74 4.58 -29.01
C LEU A 27 12.23 4.33 -28.83
N ASP A 28 11.70 3.38 -29.58
CA ASP A 28 10.31 2.97 -29.47
C ASP A 28 10.14 2.00 -28.28
N VAL A 29 9.31 2.40 -27.31
CA VAL A 29 9.13 1.73 -26.03
C VAL A 29 7.70 1.25 -25.85
N ALA A 30 7.53 -0.03 -25.56
CA ALA A 30 6.27 -0.56 -25.05
C ALA A 30 6.28 -0.59 -23.50
N VAL A 31 5.25 -0.04 -22.90
CA VAL A 31 5.02 -0.15 -21.43
C VAL A 31 3.77 -0.97 -21.19
N VAL A 32 3.89 -2.08 -20.47
CA VAL A 32 2.78 -2.98 -20.15
C VAL A 32 2.40 -2.81 -18.70
N GLU A 33 1.13 -2.48 -18.42
CA GLU A 33 0.60 -2.33 -17.06
C GLU A 33 -0.68 -3.15 -16.90
N ARG A 34 -0.75 -3.95 -15.84
CA ARG A 34 -1.88 -4.87 -15.62
C ARG A 34 -3.22 -4.18 -15.34
N SER A 35 -3.20 -2.92 -14.86
CA SER A 35 -4.41 -2.23 -14.42
C SER A 35 -4.32 -0.72 -14.66
N GLU A 36 -5.36 -0.15 -15.26
CA GLU A 36 -5.52 1.30 -15.41
C GLU A 36 -5.45 2.03 -14.06
N LYS A 37 -5.90 1.39 -12.98
CA LYS A 37 -5.85 1.94 -11.63
C LYS A 37 -4.41 2.05 -11.09
N MET A 38 -3.42 1.47 -11.78
CA MET A 38 -2.03 1.44 -11.35
C MET A 38 -1.08 2.27 -12.22
N TYR A 39 -1.59 3.07 -13.16
CA TYR A 39 -0.74 4.00 -13.91
C TYR A 39 0.01 4.96 -12.97
N GLY A 40 1.34 4.98 -13.08
CA GLY A 40 2.23 5.69 -12.16
C GLY A 40 2.77 4.82 -11.03
N GLY A 41 2.25 3.60 -10.85
CA GLY A 41 2.72 2.57 -9.90
C GLY A 41 2.30 2.81 -8.46
N THR A 42 2.88 2.02 -7.57
CA THR A 42 2.58 1.96 -6.13
C THR A 42 2.58 3.33 -5.45
N CYS A 43 3.60 4.15 -5.69
CA CYS A 43 3.75 5.45 -5.03
C CYS A 43 2.54 6.39 -5.29
N ILE A 44 2.04 6.43 -6.52
CA ILE A 44 0.92 7.30 -6.90
C ILE A 44 -0.40 6.75 -6.37
N ASN A 45 -0.62 5.43 -6.48
CA ASN A 45 -1.95 4.85 -6.37
C ASN A 45 -2.26 4.25 -4.99
N ILE A 46 -1.29 3.59 -4.37
CA ILE A 46 -1.51 2.78 -3.15
C ILE A 46 -0.42 2.92 -2.08
N GLY A 47 0.50 3.87 -2.25
CA GLY A 47 1.63 4.08 -1.33
C GLY A 47 1.78 5.53 -0.91
N CYS A 48 2.87 6.18 -1.37
CA CYS A 48 3.32 7.48 -0.86
C CYS A 48 2.26 8.58 -0.94
N ILE A 49 1.64 8.77 -2.11
CA ILE A 49 0.72 9.90 -2.33
C ILE A 49 -0.57 9.76 -1.50
N PRO A 50 -1.34 8.65 -1.59
CA PRO A 50 -2.53 8.50 -0.78
C PRO A 50 -2.22 8.56 0.73
N THR A 51 -1.16 7.88 1.19
CA THR A 51 -0.79 7.89 2.60
C THR A 51 -0.42 9.30 3.08
N LYS A 52 0.43 10.04 2.34
CA LYS A 52 0.83 11.40 2.74
C LYS A 52 -0.32 12.40 2.69
N THR A 53 -1.26 12.23 1.76
CA THR A 53 -2.48 13.05 1.72
C THR A 53 -3.31 12.84 3.00
N LEU A 54 -3.49 11.58 3.43
CA LEU A 54 -4.21 11.26 4.65
C LEU A 54 -3.45 11.67 5.91
N VAL A 55 -2.13 11.47 5.97
CA VAL A 55 -1.28 11.94 7.09
C VAL A 55 -1.36 13.47 7.22
N HIS A 56 -1.34 14.19 6.10
CA HIS A 56 -1.51 15.64 6.12
C HIS A 56 -2.89 16.04 6.67
N ALA A 57 -3.96 15.40 6.19
CA ALA A 57 -5.31 15.64 6.72
C ALA A 57 -5.40 15.32 8.22
N ALA A 58 -4.87 14.17 8.65
CA ALA A 58 -4.88 13.74 10.05
C ALA A 58 -4.19 14.74 11.01
N LYS A 59 -3.12 15.41 10.56
CA LYS A 59 -2.45 16.47 11.33
C LYS A 59 -3.34 17.69 11.60
N HIS A 60 -4.34 17.92 10.74
CA HIS A 60 -5.27 19.05 10.85
C HIS A 60 -6.63 18.63 11.42
N ALA A 61 -6.78 17.36 11.81
CA ALA A 61 -7.98 16.90 12.49
C ALA A 61 -8.11 17.55 13.88
N ASP A 62 -9.30 18.03 14.19
CA ASP A 62 -9.61 18.59 15.51
C ASP A 62 -9.69 17.44 16.53
N LYS A 63 -8.76 17.44 17.50
CA LYS A 63 -8.65 16.42 18.53
C LYS A 63 -9.82 16.46 19.51
N ASP A 64 -10.38 17.64 19.74
CA ASP A 64 -11.44 17.90 20.71
C ASP A 64 -12.85 17.78 20.11
N ALA A 65 -12.93 17.61 18.78
CA ALA A 65 -14.20 17.44 18.10
C ALA A 65 -14.95 16.17 18.54
N SER A 66 -16.27 16.20 18.45
CA SER A 66 -17.10 15.01 18.68
C SER A 66 -16.79 13.90 17.69
N TRP A 67 -17.10 12.65 18.06
CA TRP A 67 -16.85 11.48 17.21
C TRP A 67 -17.52 11.61 15.82
N GLU A 68 -18.74 12.15 15.77
CA GLU A 68 -19.46 12.35 14.50
C GLU A 68 -18.74 13.37 13.58
N VAL A 69 -18.19 14.44 14.14
CA VAL A 69 -17.37 15.41 13.39
C VAL A 69 -16.10 14.77 12.88
N LYS A 70 -15.42 13.96 13.70
CA LYS A 70 -14.22 13.21 13.30
C LYS A 70 -14.49 12.25 12.14
N LYS A 71 -15.60 11.50 12.20
CA LYS A 71 -16.02 10.62 11.10
C LYS A 71 -16.31 11.38 9.81
N ALA A 72 -17.00 12.49 9.90
CA ALA A 72 -17.31 13.33 8.75
C ALA A 72 -16.03 13.89 8.11
N TYR A 73 -15.09 14.39 8.91
CA TYR A 73 -13.81 14.90 8.44
C TYR A 73 -12.94 13.79 7.82
N TYR A 74 -12.92 12.60 8.41
CA TYR A 74 -12.22 11.45 7.84
C TYR A 74 -12.78 11.08 6.47
N ARG A 75 -14.11 10.99 6.33
CA ARG A 75 -14.77 10.70 5.03
C ARG A 75 -14.43 11.75 3.96
N GLN A 76 -14.40 13.03 4.34
CA GLN A 76 -13.96 14.11 3.44
C GLN A 76 -12.48 13.95 3.05
N SER A 77 -11.64 13.53 3.98
CA SER A 77 -10.20 13.30 3.75
C SER A 77 -9.97 12.13 2.78
N ILE A 78 -10.77 11.06 2.88
CA ILE A 78 -10.75 9.93 1.93
C ILE A 78 -11.15 10.42 0.52
N ALA A 79 -12.23 11.20 0.40
CA ALA A 79 -12.66 11.76 -0.88
C ALA A 79 -11.55 12.65 -1.50
N ARG A 80 -10.94 13.52 -0.71
CA ARG A 80 -9.83 14.36 -1.16
C ARG A 80 -8.61 13.56 -1.61
N LYS A 81 -8.27 12.50 -0.88
CA LYS A 81 -7.20 11.57 -1.26
C LYS A 81 -7.48 10.97 -2.64
N GLU A 82 -8.72 10.55 -2.91
CA GLU A 82 -9.08 9.95 -4.20
C GLU A 82 -8.99 10.94 -5.36
N GLU A 83 -9.41 12.19 -5.17
CA GLU A 83 -9.23 13.26 -6.17
C GLU A 83 -7.75 13.45 -6.53
N VAL A 84 -6.87 13.54 -5.52
CA VAL A 84 -5.43 13.73 -5.73
C VAL A 84 -4.81 12.54 -6.47
N VAL A 85 -5.15 11.32 -6.05
CA VAL A 85 -4.64 10.09 -6.67
C VAL A 85 -5.11 9.98 -8.11
N SER A 86 -6.41 10.20 -8.37
CA SER A 86 -7.00 10.13 -9.71
C SER A 86 -6.37 11.15 -10.67
N PHE A 87 -6.23 12.41 -10.23
CA PHE A 87 -5.55 13.44 -11.01
C PHE A 87 -4.11 13.07 -11.37
N LEU A 88 -3.34 12.59 -10.39
CA LEU A 88 -1.94 12.23 -10.61
C LEU A 88 -1.80 10.96 -11.46
N ARG A 89 -2.71 10.00 -11.33
CA ARG A 89 -2.78 8.80 -12.17
C ARG A 89 -2.95 9.16 -13.63
N GLN A 90 -3.95 10.00 -13.95
CA GLN A 90 -4.19 10.49 -15.30
C GLN A 90 -2.99 11.27 -15.85
N LYS A 91 -2.44 12.20 -15.06
CA LYS A 91 -1.24 12.94 -15.45
C LYS A 91 -0.06 12.02 -15.78
N ASN A 92 0.15 10.96 -14.98
CA ASN A 92 1.22 9.99 -15.25
C ASN A 92 0.95 9.19 -16.53
N TYR A 93 -0.30 8.82 -16.80
CA TYR A 93 -0.67 8.14 -18.04
C TYR A 93 -0.36 9.01 -19.25
N HIS A 94 -0.88 10.23 -19.30
CA HIS A 94 -0.68 11.15 -20.43
C HIS A 94 0.79 11.55 -20.63
N ASN A 95 1.58 11.66 -19.56
CA ASN A 95 3.02 11.91 -19.68
C ASN A 95 3.78 10.84 -20.50
N LEU A 96 3.25 9.61 -20.58
CA LEU A 96 3.82 8.56 -21.42
C LEU A 96 3.01 8.34 -22.69
N ALA A 97 1.70 8.19 -22.59
CA ALA A 97 0.84 7.80 -23.71
C ALA A 97 0.79 8.86 -24.82
N ASP A 98 0.99 10.14 -24.49
CA ASP A 98 1.02 11.24 -25.49
C ASP A 98 2.40 11.38 -26.17
N ASN A 99 3.40 10.57 -25.77
CA ASN A 99 4.71 10.59 -26.42
C ASN A 99 4.71 9.66 -27.64
N PRO A 100 5.09 10.12 -28.86
CA PRO A 100 5.04 9.32 -30.08
C PRO A 100 5.94 8.08 -30.07
N HIS A 101 6.94 8.02 -29.18
CA HIS A 101 7.84 6.90 -29.00
C HIS A 101 7.44 5.96 -27.87
N ILE A 102 6.27 6.14 -27.23
CA ILE A 102 5.82 5.27 -26.16
C ILE A 102 4.42 4.74 -26.45
N THR A 103 4.28 3.43 -26.39
CA THR A 103 2.96 2.78 -26.44
C THR A 103 2.67 2.13 -25.09
N VAL A 104 1.56 2.53 -24.47
CA VAL A 104 1.08 1.92 -23.22
C VAL A 104 0.05 0.85 -23.52
N TYR A 105 0.27 -0.35 -23.02
CA TYR A 105 -0.64 -1.48 -23.09
C TYR A 105 -1.21 -1.80 -21.72
N THR A 106 -2.53 -1.90 -21.64
CA THR A 106 -3.20 -2.35 -20.40
C THR A 106 -3.50 -3.83 -20.51
N GLY A 107 -2.78 -4.62 -19.72
CA GLY A 107 -2.91 -6.07 -19.73
C GLY A 107 -1.84 -6.75 -18.90
N ILE A 108 -1.97 -8.07 -18.77
CA ILE A 108 -1.00 -8.90 -18.04
C ILE A 108 0.10 -9.32 -19.01
N GLY A 109 1.33 -8.86 -18.74
CA GLY A 109 2.51 -9.25 -19.51
C GLY A 109 3.11 -10.55 -18.99
N SER A 110 3.36 -11.50 -19.88
CA SER A 110 4.07 -12.75 -19.62
C SER A 110 5.10 -13.04 -20.70
N PHE A 111 6.17 -13.75 -20.34
CA PHE A 111 7.16 -14.15 -21.33
C PHE A 111 6.63 -15.30 -22.21
N ALA A 112 6.66 -15.10 -23.52
CA ALA A 112 6.39 -16.15 -24.52
C ALA A 112 7.69 -16.65 -25.20
N GLY A 113 8.81 -15.97 -24.95
CA GLY A 113 10.15 -16.30 -25.43
C GLY A 113 11.18 -15.38 -24.79
N PRO A 114 12.47 -15.52 -25.11
CA PRO A 114 13.52 -14.72 -24.49
C PRO A 114 13.43 -13.22 -24.80
N ASP A 115 12.85 -12.87 -25.94
CA ASP A 115 12.67 -11.50 -26.44
C ASP A 115 11.21 -11.18 -26.77
N VAL A 116 10.25 -12.05 -26.40
CA VAL A 116 8.82 -11.93 -26.69
C VAL A 116 8.01 -11.86 -25.40
N VAL A 117 7.20 -10.81 -25.29
CA VAL A 117 6.19 -10.63 -24.24
C VAL A 117 4.80 -10.77 -24.85
N GLU A 118 4.02 -11.67 -24.29
CA GLU A 118 2.60 -11.77 -24.56
C GLU A 118 1.82 -10.91 -23.57
N VAL A 119 0.90 -10.08 -24.08
CA VAL A 119 0.06 -9.20 -23.28
C VAL A 119 -1.38 -9.68 -23.40
N GLY A 120 -1.91 -10.24 -22.32
CA GLY A 120 -3.33 -10.61 -22.17
C GLY A 120 -4.17 -9.38 -21.85
N MET A 121 -4.94 -8.89 -22.80
CA MET A 121 -5.85 -7.75 -22.68
C MET A 121 -7.31 -8.22 -22.67
N VAL A 122 -8.24 -7.35 -22.31
CA VAL A 122 -9.68 -7.65 -22.35
C VAL A 122 -10.14 -8.03 -23.78
N GLU A 123 -9.56 -7.42 -24.79
CA GLU A 123 -9.92 -7.62 -26.20
C GLU A 123 -9.18 -8.80 -26.88
N GLY A 124 -8.35 -9.52 -26.14
CA GLY A 124 -7.55 -10.63 -26.65
C GLY A 124 -6.07 -10.53 -26.31
N THR A 125 -5.28 -11.38 -26.94
CA THR A 125 -3.84 -11.48 -26.67
C THR A 125 -3.02 -10.83 -27.77
N LEU A 126 -1.99 -10.06 -27.43
CA LEU A 126 -1.06 -9.42 -28.34
C LEU A 126 0.38 -9.82 -28.00
N GLN A 127 1.19 -10.16 -29.01
CA GLN A 127 2.61 -10.40 -28.82
C GLN A 127 3.45 -9.18 -29.20
N LEU A 128 4.36 -8.80 -28.32
CA LEU A 128 5.35 -7.74 -28.46
C LEU A 128 6.74 -8.36 -28.46
N GLN A 129 7.64 -7.88 -29.31
CA GLN A 129 9.02 -8.34 -29.36
C GLN A 129 9.98 -7.16 -29.20
N ALA A 130 11.03 -7.34 -28.39
CA ALA A 130 12.11 -6.38 -28.22
C ALA A 130 13.42 -7.06 -27.80
N PRO A 131 14.59 -6.54 -28.23
CA PRO A 131 15.88 -7.07 -27.78
C PRO A 131 16.19 -6.81 -26.29
N ARG A 132 15.41 -5.94 -25.64
CA ARG A 132 15.57 -5.60 -24.22
C ARG A 132 14.22 -5.56 -23.53
N ILE A 133 14.09 -6.31 -22.45
CA ILE A 133 12.89 -6.36 -21.62
C ILE A 133 13.26 -6.02 -20.18
N PHE A 134 12.56 -5.05 -19.59
CA PHE A 134 12.75 -4.65 -18.20
C PHE A 134 11.55 -5.10 -17.36
N ILE A 135 11.84 -5.81 -16.26
CA ILE A 135 10.84 -6.26 -15.29
C ILE A 135 10.77 -5.23 -14.16
N ASN A 136 9.63 -4.53 -14.05
CA ASN A 136 9.38 -3.49 -13.05
C ASN A 136 8.02 -3.70 -12.37
N THR A 137 7.70 -4.95 -12.06
CA THR A 137 6.40 -5.41 -11.54
C THR A 137 6.13 -4.98 -10.10
N GLY A 138 7.15 -4.52 -9.38
CA GLY A 138 7.02 -4.01 -8.00
C GLY A 138 6.85 -5.11 -6.95
N ALA A 139 6.08 -4.82 -5.89
CA ALA A 139 5.85 -5.72 -4.78
C ALA A 139 4.40 -5.67 -4.31
N GLU A 140 3.92 -6.76 -3.72
CA GLU A 140 2.59 -6.90 -3.14
C GLU A 140 2.66 -7.06 -1.61
N THR A 141 1.54 -6.78 -0.92
CA THR A 141 1.45 -6.99 0.53
C THR A 141 1.49 -8.49 0.84
N VAL A 142 2.31 -8.87 1.79
CA VAL A 142 2.34 -10.25 2.30
C VAL A 142 1.11 -10.49 3.17
N ILE A 143 0.32 -11.48 2.82
CA ILE A 143 -0.79 -11.97 3.65
C ILE A 143 -0.25 -13.17 4.44
N PRO A 144 -0.10 -13.07 5.77
CA PRO A 144 0.40 -14.16 6.58
C PRO A 144 -0.64 -15.30 6.67
N PRO A 145 -0.20 -16.55 6.89
CA PRO A 145 -1.11 -17.69 7.03
C PRO A 145 -1.71 -17.74 8.44
N ILE A 146 -2.43 -16.70 8.83
CA ILE A 146 -3.15 -16.60 10.11
C ILE A 146 -4.59 -17.06 9.89
N GLU A 147 -5.11 -17.88 10.78
CA GLU A 147 -6.48 -18.38 10.72
C GLU A 147 -7.48 -17.22 10.80
N GLY A 148 -8.51 -17.24 9.92
CA GLY A 148 -9.62 -16.30 9.93
C GLY A 148 -9.34 -14.92 9.32
N ILE A 149 -8.16 -14.67 8.73
CA ILE A 149 -7.92 -13.40 8.02
C ILE A 149 -8.40 -13.43 6.56
N GLN A 150 -8.35 -14.59 5.93
CA GLN A 150 -8.74 -14.72 4.53
C GLN A 150 -10.29 -14.62 4.40
N GLY A 151 -10.76 -13.66 3.59
CA GLY A 151 -12.19 -13.42 3.40
C GLY A 151 -12.88 -12.67 4.55
N ASN A 152 -12.16 -12.29 5.60
CA ASN A 152 -12.73 -11.50 6.69
C ASN A 152 -12.90 -10.04 6.26
N PRO A 153 -14.14 -9.48 6.29
CA PRO A 153 -14.41 -8.11 5.81
C PRO A 153 -13.83 -7.00 6.69
N ARG A 154 -13.33 -7.33 7.89
CA ARG A 154 -12.67 -6.39 8.80
C ARG A 154 -11.15 -6.38 8.67
N VAL A 155 -10.60 -7.27 7.85
CA VAL A 155 -9.15 -7.38 7.64
C VAL A 155 -8.75 -6.62 6.39
N TYR A 156 -7.84 -5.69 6.54
CA TYR A 156 -7.37 -4.77 5.51
C TYR A 156 -5.87 -4.88 5.30
N THR A 157 -5.44 -4.60 4.09
CA THR A 157 -4.05 -4.28 3.76
C THR A 157 -3.85 -2.77 3.80
N SER A 158 -2.60 -2.31 3.69
CA SER A 158 -2.29 -0.88 3.56
C SER A 158 -2.96 -0.22 2.35
N THR A 159 -3.34 -1.00 1.35
CA THR A 159 -4.10 -0.51 0.17
C THR A 159 -5.58 -0.38 0.50
N SER A 160 -6.21 -1.47 0.94
CA SER A 160 -7.67 -1.51 1.10
C SER A 160 -8.18 -0.67 2.28
N ILE A 161 -7.38 -0.47 3.34
CA ILE A 161 -7.79 0.37 4.47
C ILE A 161 -7.92 1.85 4.08
N MET A 162 -7.17 2.30 3.06
CA MET A 162 -7.30 3.67 2.54
C MET A 162 -8.55 3.89 1.68
N GLU A 163 -9.28 2.82 1.36
CA GLU A 163 -10.59 2.87 0.68
C GLU A 163 -11.75 2.85 1.67
N LEU A 164 -11.48 2.54 2.95
CA LEU A 164 -12.48 2.54 4.01
C LEU A 164 -12.98 3.96 4.26
N THR A 165 -14.29 4.18 4.11
CA THR A 165 -14.92 5.50 4.26
C THR A 165 -15.40 5.76 5.69
N GLU A 166 -15.55 4.72 6.50
CA GLU A 166 -15.93 4.83 7.90
C GLU A 166 -14.69 4.78 8.79
N LEU A 167 -14.54 5.79 9.67
CA LEU A 167 -13.44 5.83 10.63
C LEU A 167 -13.66 4.72 11.68
N PRO A 168 -12.76 3.72 11.80
CA PRO A 168 -12.88 2.71 12.84
C PRO A 168 -12.62 3.34 14.22
N ALA A 169 -13.45 3.03 15.23
CA ALA A 169 -13.22 3.48 16.58
C ALA A 169 -12.03 2.72 17.21
N GLN A 170 -11.95 1.42 16.93
CA GLN A 170 -10.87 0.54 17.39
C GLN A 170 -10.14 -0.07 16.20
N LEU A 171 -8.86 0.26 16.06
CA LEU A 171 -7.98 -0.26 15.00
C LEU A 171 -6.89 -1.12 15.62
N VAL A 172 -6.80 -2.38 15.23
CA VAL A 172 -5.67 -3.25 15.53
C VAL A 172 -4.76 -3.34 14.30
N ILE A 173 -3.47 -3.11 14.50
CA ILE A 173 -2.45 -3.20 13.44
C ILE A 173 -1.53 -4.38 13.75
N VAL A 174 -1.39 -5.29 12.79
CA VAL A 174 -0.50 -6.44 12.89
C VAL A 174 0.80 -6.11 12.15
N GLY A 175 1.85 -5.88 12.90
CA GLY A 175 3.20 -5.50 12.44
C GLY A 175 3.60 -4.08 12.81
N GLY A 176 4.69 -3.93 13.55
CA GLY A 176 5.29 -2.69 14.03
C GLY A 176 6.40 -2.13 13.13
N GLY A 177 6.35 -2.42 11.83
CA GLY A 177 7.24 -1.84 10.83
C GLY A 177 6.79 -0.43 10.38
N TYR A 178 7.55 0.22 9.46
CA TYR A 178 7.29 1.60 9.02
C TYR A 178 5.85 1.86 8.57
N ILE A 179 5.26 0.93 7.79
CA ILE A 179 3.88 1.06 7.31
C ILE A 179 2.92 1.01 8.51
N GLY A 180 3.08 0.04 9.40
CA GLY A 180 2.24 -0.09 10.58
C GLY A 180 2.26 1.16 11.47
N LEU A 181 3.46 1.70 11.75
CA LEU A 181 3.64 2.90 12.57
C LEU A 181 3.09 4.17 11.90
N GLU A 182 3.24 4.31 10.59
CA GLU A 182 2.66 5.45 9.85
C GLU A 182 1.14 5.44 9.91
N PHE A 183 0.52 4.28 9.69
CA PHE A 183 -0.93 4.12 9.80
C PHE A 183 -1.41 4.28 11.25
N ALA A 184 -0.68 3.76 12.23
CA ALA A 184 -0.98 3.95 13.64
C ALA A 184 -1.05 5.44 14.00
N SER A 185 -0.02 6.21 13.63
CA SER A 185 0.02 7.65 13.85
C SER A 185 -1.11 8.40 13.16
N MET A 186 -1.42 8.01 11.92
CA MET A 186 -2.47 8.63 11.11
C MET A 186 -3.86 8.40 11.72
N TYR A 187 -4.22 7.15 12.03
CA TYR A 187 -5.54 6.82 12.58
C TYR A 187 -5.74 7.34 14.01
N ALA A 188 -4.69 7.29 14.86
CA ALA A 188 -4.74 7.92 16.18
C ALA A 188 -4.99 9.43 16.08
N SER A 189 -4.38 10.10 15.08
CA SER A 189 -4.61 11.53 14.86
C SER A 189 -6.02 11.84 14.36
N PHE A 190 -6.67 10.94 13.61
CA PHE A 190 -8.10 11.05 13.27
C PHE A 190 -9.02 10.74 14.46
N GLY A 191 -8.52 10.11 15.51
CA GLY A 191 -9.26 9.84 16.74
C GLY A 191 -9.59 8.38 17.03
N SER A 192 -9.07 7.43 16.23
CA SER A 192 -9.18 6.00 16.52
C SER A 192 -8.35 5.60 17.75
N GLN A 193 -8.83 4.64 18.51
CA GLN A 193 -8.01 3.90 19.49
C GLN A 193 -7.19 2.86 18.74
N VAL A 194 -5.87 2.98 18.78
CA VAL A 194 -4.97 2.15 17.99
C VAL A 194 -4.12 1.26 18.89
N THR A 195 -4.14 -0.05 18.58
CA THR A 195 -3.22 -1.03 19.18
C THR A 195 -2.38 -1.67 18.09
N VAL A 196 -1.06 -1.67 18.27
CA VAL A 196 -0.10 -2.31 17.37
C VAL A 196 0.40 -3.60 18.02
N LEU A 197 0.22 -4.73 17.33
CA LEU A 197 0.75 -6.04 17.71
C LEU A 197 2.02 -6.31 16.91
N GLU A 198 3.15 -6.44 17.59
CA GLU A 198 4.45 -6.75 17.01
C GLU A 198 5.00 -8.05 17.57
N GLY A 199 5.34 -8.99 16.69
CA GLY A 199 5.86 -10.31 17.07
C GLY A 199 7.26 -10.30 17.66
N SER A 200 8.02 -9.22 17.42
CA SER A 200 9.37 -9.02 17.95
C SER A 200 9.35 -8.30 19.29
N SER A 201 10.47 -8.31 20.00
CA SER A 201 10.65 -7.58 21.26
C SER A 201 10.84 -6.07 21.08
N GLU A 202 10.95 -5.58 19.84
CA GLU A 202 11.21 -4.18 19.50
C GLU A 202 10.52 -3.78 18.19
N LEU A 203 10.23 -2.50 18.03
CA LEU A 203 9.70 -1.91 16.80
C LEU A 203 10.84 -1.64 15.82
N ILE A 204 10.52 -1.61 14.52
CA ILE A 204 11.46 -1.24 13.44
C ILE A 204 12.89 -1.76 13.67
N SER A 205 13.04 -3.04 13.94
CA SER A 205 14.28 -3.73 14.37
C SER A 205 15.49 -3.58 13.44
N ARG A 206 15.35 -2.88 12.29
CA ARG A 206 16.44 -2.55 11.36
C ARG A 206 17.05 -1.18 11.63
N GLU A 207 16.46 -0.38 12.49
CA GLU A 207 16.95 0.92 12.89
C GLU A 207 17.80 0.83 14.17
N ASP A 208 18.56 1.89 14.45
CA ASP A 208 19.27 2.01 15.71
C ASP A 208 18.28 2.04 16.88
N ARG A 209 18.64 1.39 17.96
CA ARG A 209 17.72 1.16 19.08
C ARG A 209 17.19 2.44 19.73
N ASP A 210 18.05 3.43 19.91
CA ASP A 210 17.70 4.74 20.46
C ASP A 210 16.69 5.48 19.56
N ILE A 211 16.79 5.31 18.23
CA ILE A 211 15.83 5.84 17.27
C ILE A 211 14.50 5.10 17.40
N ALA A 212 14.53 3.76 17.47
CA ALA A 212 13.33 2.95 17.59
C ALA A 212 12.57 3.25 18.91
N ASP A 213 13.30 3.39 20.01
CA ASP A 213 12.75 3.75 21.32
C ASP A 213 12.14 5.15 21.30
N SER A 214 12.83 6.14 20.72
CA SER A 214 12.31 7.52 20.57
C SER A 214 11.05 7.58 19.73
N VAL A 215 10.98 6.82 18.62
CA VAL A 215 9.77 6.72 17.78
C VAL A 215 8.61 6.11 18.59
N ARG A 216 8.89 5.06 19.37
CA ARG A 216 7.90 4.42 20.22
C ARG A 216 7.33 5.41 21.23
N GLU A 217 8.19 6.10 21.99
CA GLU A 217 7.79 7.09 22.98
C GLU A 217 6.88 8.18 22.41
N VAL A 218 7.25 8.75 21.25
CA VAL A 218 6.45 9.77 20.56
C VAL A 218 5.07 9.24 20.15
N LEU A 219 4.99 7.98 19.75
CA LEU A 219 3.72 7.36 19.35
C LEU A 219 2.86 6.97 20.56
N GLU A 220 3.47 6.51 21.67
CA GLU A 220 2.78 6.26 22.93
C GLU A 220 2.18 7.55 23.51
N GLN A 221 2.86 8.69 23.38
CA GLN A 221 2.32 10.01 23.78
C GLN A 221 1.09 10.42 22.94
N LYS A 222 0.90 9.84 21.77
CA LYS A 222 -0.32 9.99 20.97
C LYS A 222 -1.45 9.03 21.36
N GLY A 223 -1.26 8.23 22.40
CA GLY A 223 -2.24 7.25 22.89
C GLY A 223 -2.23 5.92 22.13
N ILE A 224 -1.20 5.65 21.32
CA ILE A 224 -1.06 4.35 20.65
C ILE A 224 -0.52 3.32 21.63
N VAL A 225 -1.17 2.16 21.67
CA VAL A 225 -0.77 1.04 22.54
C VAL A 225 0.08 0.05 21.74
N PHE A 226 1.26 -0.29 22.24
CA PHE A 226 2.12 -1.33 21.66
C PHE A 226 2.07 -2.60 22.49
N ARG A 227 1.92 -3.74 21.82
CA ARG A 227 2.09 -5.08 22.37
C ARG A 227 3.24 -5.74 21.62
N LEU A 228 4.40 -5.76 22.22
CA LEU A 228 5.58 -6.44 21.72
C LEU A 228 5.54 -7.91 22.09
N ASN A 229 6.31 -8.75 21.42
CA ASN A 229 6.28 -10.21 21.53
C ASN A 229 4.88 -10.82 21.30
N ALA A 230 4.00 -10.08 20.65
CA ALA A 230 2.60 -10.43 20.42
C ALA A 230 2.45 -11.20 19.08
N ARG A 231 2.36 -12.52 19.15
CA ARG A 231 2.17 -13.37 17.97
C ARG A 231 0.68 -13.59 17.73
N VAL A 232 0.15 -12.97 16.69
CA VAL A 232 -1.24 -13.17 16.27
C VAL A 232 -1.42 -14.61 15.79
N GLN A 233 -2.41 -15.29 16.34
CA GLN A 233 -2.72 -16.69 16.04
C GLN A 233 -3.92 -16.83 15.13
N SER A 234 -4.99 -16.07 15.42
CA SER A 234 -6.22 -16.11 14.65
C SER A 234 -7.00 -14.82 14.75
N VAL A 235 -7.92 -14.65 13.81
CA VAL A 235 -8.95 -13.61 13.82
C VAL A 235 -10.30 -14.28 13.75
N LYS A 236 -11.19 -14.00 14.71
CA LYS A 236 -12.56 -14.50 14.73
C LYS A 236 -13.52 -13.31 14.66
N ASP A 237 -14.15 -13.13 13.52
CA ASP A 237 -14.98 -11.96 13.21
C ASP A 237 -14.25 -10.63 13.46
N SER A 238 -14.48 -9.99 14.61
CA SER A 238 -13.88 -8.73 15.06
C SER A 238 -12.78 -8.92 16.11
N ASP A 239 -12.52 -10.13 16.53
CA ASP A 239 -11.60 -10.41 17.65
C ASP A 239 -10.26 -10.94 17.13
N VAL A 240 -9.18 -10.25 17.51
CA VAL A 240 -7.81 -10.66 17.24
C VAL A 240 -7.27 -11.43 18.44
N ILE A 241 -6.92 -12.69 18.23
CA ILE A 241 -6.35 -13.55 19.26
C ILE A 241 -4.84 -13.60 19.04
N TYR A 242 -4.08 -13.23 20.06
CA TYR A 242 -2.62 -13.29 20.03
C TYR A 242 -2.07 -13.91 21.31
N ARG A 243 -0.87 -14.46 21.22
CA ARG A 243 -0.12 -15.02 22.34
C ARG A 243 1.11 -14.16 22.60
N ASP A 244 1.32 -13.82 23.86
CA ASP A 244 2.59 -13.26 24.33
C ASP A 244 3.67 -14.35 24.26
N ALA A 245 4.74 -14.11 23.51
CA ALA A 245 5.80 -15.09 23.29
C ALA A 245 6.72 -15.28 24.51
N VAL A 246 6.67 -14.34 25.48
CA VAL A 246 7.47 -14.41 26.73
C VAL A 246 6.71 -15.13 27.81
N THR A 247 5.46 -14.76 28.07
CA THR A 247 4.64 -15.34 29.16
C THR A 247 3.89 -16.58 28.71
N GLY A 248 3.64 -16.74 27.41
CA GLY A 248 2.82 -17.81 26.85
C GLY A 248 1.31 -17.55 27.00
N GLU A 249 0.91 -16.45 27.60
CA GLU A 249 -0.49 -16.09 27.82
C GLU A 249 -1.19 -15.75 26.51
N GLU A 250 -2.45 -16.16 26.39
CA GLU A 250 -3.32 -15.81 25.28
C GLU A 250 -4.17 -14.59 25.63
N HIS A 251 -4.28 -13.66 24.67
CA HIS A 251 -5.04 -12.44 24.82
C HIS A 251 -5.98 -12.26 23.64
N GLN A 252 -7.07 -11.53 23.86
CA GLN A 252 -8.07 -11.19 22.84
C GLN A 252 -8.25 -9.67 22.81
N LEU A 253 -8.32 -9.11 21.59
CA LEU A 253 -8.61 -7.70 21.35
C LEU A 253 -9.75 -7.57 20.35
N HIS A 254 -10.74 -6.77 20.68
CA HIS A 254 -11.78 -6.38 19.75
C HIS A 254 -11.28 -5.30 18.79
N ALA A 255 -11.69 -5.36 17.50
CA ALA A 255 -11.34 -4.39 16.47
C ALA A 255 -12.48 -4.14 15.49
N ASP A 256 -12.78 -2.88 15.18
CA ASP A 256 -13.66 -2.51 14.07
C ASP A 256 -12.95 -2.73 12.72
N ALA A 257 -11.63 -2.53 12.70
CA ALA A 257 -10.76 -2.80 11.56
C ALA A 257 -9.42 -3.39 12.02
N ILE A 258 -8.86 -4.28 11.19
CA ILE A 258 -7.59 -4.96 11.42
C ILE A 258 -6.69 -4.71 10.22
N LEU A 259 -5.57 -4.02 10.42
CA LEU A 259 -4.59 -3.73 9.37
C LEU A 259 -3.45 -4.75 9.38
N LEU A 260 -3.24 -5.44 8.28
CA LEU A 260 -2.05 -6.26 8.06
C LEU A 260 -0.90 -5.39 7.51
N ALA A 261 0.13 -5.19 8.33
CA ALA A 261 1.36 -4.46 8.00
C ALA A 261 2.60 -5.37 8.11
N THR A 262 2.46 -6.62 7.70
CA THR A 262 3.40 -7.73 7.87
C THR A 262 4.48 -7.82 6.79
N GLY A 263 4.62 -6.77 5.97
CA GLY A 263 5.65 -6.65 4.94
C GLY A 263 5.12 -6.72 3.52
N ARG A 264 6.06 -6.59 2.57
CA ARG A 264 5.82 -6.63 1.11
C ARG A 264 6.89 -7.49 0.44
N ARG A 265 6.53 -8.20 -0.61
CA ARG A 265 7.43 -9.02 -1.45
C ARG A 265 7.13 -8.87 -2.93
#